data_8f3525169daa001e5dc187b13e912e2a
#
_entry.id   8f3525169daa001e5dc187b13e912e2a
#
_cell.length_a   1.000
_cell.length_b   1.000
_cell.length_c   1.000
_cell.angle_alpha   90.00
_cell.angle_beta   90.00
_cell.angle_gamma   90.00
#
_symmetry.space_group_name_H-M   'P 1'
#
loop_
_entity.id
_entity.type
_entity.pdbx_description
1 polymer ?
#
loop_
_entity_poly.entity_id
_entity_poly.type
_entity_poly.pdbx_seq_one_letter_code
_entity_poly.pdbx_strand_id
1 'polypeptide(L)'
;MLDFITWTADPAIFSIGSREIRWYGLAFAIGFLIGYKIVEKMWKREKLNPAWIDSLLIYTMLGTVIGARLGHCLFYAPDYYLANPLEILKVWEGGLASHGGTLGIIIAIYFYSKRVSHRSMLWAFDKLVVPTGLVAAMIRLGNLMNHEIYGHPTDLPWGFRFIENLHAWKRGAAPVFTVPSHPTQLYEAASYLVTFAICMWLYSVSYTHLRAHETLMNL
;
A
#
# COMPACT_ATOMS: atom_id res chain seq x y z
N MET A 1 -0.91 -35.80 13.37
CA MET A 1 -0.53 -35.14 12.09
C MET A 1 -0.87 -33.68 12.27
N LEU A 2 0.09 -32.77 12.12
CA LEU A 2 -0.21 -31.33 12.21
C LEU A 2 -0.98 -30.97 10.95
N ASP A 3 -2.25 -30.56 11.09
CA ASP A 3 -3.07 -30.14 9.96
C ASP A 3 -2.70 -28.69 9.61
N PHE A 4 -1.96 -28.54 8.52
CA PHE A 4 -1.67 -27.24 7.93
C PHE A 4 -2.96 -26.54 7.46
N ILE A 5 -2.96 -25.21 7.49
CA ILE A 5 -4.12 -24.45 7.06
C ILE A 5 -4.18 -24.43 5.53
N THR A 6 -5.20 -25.02 4.94
CA THR A 6 -5.43 -24.97 3.50
C THR A 6 -6.22 -23.71 3.16
N TRP A 7 -5.56 -22.74 2.50
CA TRP A 7 -6.17 -21.47 2.14
C TRP A 7 -6.83 -21.55 0.77
N THR A 8 -8.16 -21.44 0.74
CA THR A 8 -8.99 -21.55 -0.48
C THR A 8 -9.89 -20.35 -0.71
N ALA A 9 -9.52 -19.19 -0.15
CA ALA A 9 -10.31 -17.96 -0.35
C ALA A 9 -10.31 -17.55 -1.84
N ASP A 10 -11.49 -17.21 -2.37
CA ASP A 10 -11.56 -16.64 -3.72
C ASP A 10 -11.01 -15.22 -3.71
N PRO A 11 -10.02 -14.87 -4.55
CA PRO A 11 -9.53 -13.51 -4.69
C PRO A 11 -10.58 -12.50 -5.16
N ALA A 12 -11.61 -12.97 -5.88
CA ALA A 12 -12.70 -12.13 -6.35
C ALA A 12 -13.84 -12.06 -5.32
N ILE A 13 -14.37 -10.86 -5.14
CA ILE A 13 -15.60 -10.63 -4.36
C ILE A 13 -16.80 -10.95 -5.24
N PHE A 14 -16.80 -10.41 -6.46
CA PHE A 14 -17.80 -10.67 -7.50
C PHE A 14 -17.24 -10.27 -8.87
N SER A 15 -17.94 -10.67 -9.94
CA SER A 15 -17.57 -10.34 -11.31
C SER A 15 -18.64 -9.50 -11.98
N ILE A 16 -18.23 -8.50 -12.76
CA ILE A 16 -19.10 -7.69 -13.63
C ILE A 16 -18.67 -7.95 -15.07
N GLY A 17 -19.43 -8.75 -15.80
CA GLY A 17 -19.04 -9.23 -17.11
C GLY A 17 -17.75 -10.04 -17.06
N SER A 18 -16.74 -9.63 -17.82
CA SER A 18 -15.41 -10.27 -17.83
C SER A 18 -14.43 -9.73 -16.77
N ARG A 19 -14.82 -8.73 -16.00
CA ARG A 19 -13.94 -8.11 -15.00
C ARG A 19 -14.27 -8.56 -13.60
N GLU A 20 -13.25 -8.98 -12.86
CA GLU A 20 -13.35 -9.34 -11.45
C GLU A 20 -13.07 -8.14 -10.56
N ILE A 21 -13.93 -7.93 -9.56
CA ILE A 21 -13.65 -7.02 -8.44
C ILE A 21 -12.99 -7.87 -7.36
N ARG A 22 -11.73 -7.57 -7.08
CA ARG A 22 -10.88 -8.36 -6.18
C ARG A 22 -10.74 -7.70 -4.81
N TRP A 23 -10.59 -8.54 -3.79
CA TRP A 23 -10.30 -8.11 -2.42
C TRP A 23 -9.06 -7.22 -2.34
N TYR A 24 -8.03 -7.52 -3.14
CA TYR A 24 -6.81 -6.71 -3.20
C TYR A 24 -7.10 -5.24 -3.59
N GLY A 25 -7.85 -5.04 -4.66
CA GLY A 25 -8.23 -3.69 -5.11
C GLY A 25 -9.10 -2.95 -4.09
N LEU A 26 -10.03 -3.67 -3.44
CA LEU A 26 -10.86 -3.11 -2.38
C LEU A 26 -10.03 -2.73 -1.15
N ALA A 27 -9.13 -3.61 -0.69
CA ALA A 27 -8.24 -3.35 0.44
C ALA A 27 -7.35 -2.12 0.17
N PHE A 28 -6.81 -2.02 -1.04
CA PHE A 28 -6.03 -0.86 -1.48
C PHE A 28 -6.87 0.44 -1.41
N ALA A 29 -8.06 0.44 -2.01
CA ALA A 29 -8.95 1.60 -2.01
C ALA A 29 -9.37 2.02 -0.60
N ILE A 30 -9.78 1.07 0.24
CA ILE A 30 -10.14 1.32 1.63
C ILE A 30 -8.94 1.86 2.42
N GLY A 31 -7.75 1.28 2.23
CA GLY A 31 -6.52 1.75 2.85
C GLY A 31 -6.24 3.22 2.55
N PHE A 32 -6.35 3.61 1.27
CA PHE A 32 -6.18 5.01 0.86
C PHE A 32 -7.25 5.93 1.45
N LEU A 33 -8.52 5.52 1.47
CA LEU A 33 -9.60 6.31 2.05
C LEU A 33 -9.40 6.53 3.54
N ILE A 34 -9.04 5.49 4.29
CA ILE A 34 -8.77 5.61 5.72
C ILE A 34 -7.50 6.45 5.94
N GLY A 35 -6.45 6.22 5.15
CA GLY A 35 -5.23 7.01 5.20
C GLY A 35 -5.49 8.49 4.98
N TYR A 36 -6.30 8.84 3.96
CA TYR A 36 -6.74 10.21 3.73
C TYR A 36 -7.48 10.79 4.95
N LYS A 37 -8.40 10.04 5.54
CA LYS A 37 -9.15 10.49 6.73
C LYS A 37 -8.25 10.72 7.95
N ILE A 38 -7.22 9.90 8.13
CA ILE A 38 -6.22 10.08 9.20
C ILE A 38 -5.47 11.40 8.97
N VAL A 39 -4.95 11.62 7.76
CA VAL A 39 -4.23 12.85 7.40
C VAL A 39 -5.16 14.06 7.51
N GLU A 40 -6.41 13.98 7.06
CA GLU A 40 -7.40 15.04 7.21
C GLU A 40 -7.62 15.44 8.68
N LYS A 41 -7.71 14.44 9.58
CA LYS A 41 -7.81 14.67 11.03
C LYS A 41 -6.57 15.37 11.59
N MET A 42 -5.37 14.96 11.13
CA MET A 42 -4.11 15.63 11.49
C MET A 42 -4.10 17.08 11.00
N TRP A 43 -4.53 17.35 9.76
CA TRP A 43 -4.64 18.67 9.17
C TRP A 43 -5.55 19.60 9.96
N LYS A 44 -6.74 19.12 10.30
CA LYS A 44 -7.72 19.87 11.12
C LYS A 44 -7.17 20.19 12.50
N ARG A 45 -6.49 19.22 13.12
CA ARG A 45 -5.87 19.37 14.44
C ARG A 45 -4.76 20.43 14.44
N GLU A 46 -3.97 20.48 13.38
CA GLU A 46 -2.86 21.44 13.21
C GLU A 46 -3.28 22.76 12.55
N LYS A 47 -4.59 22.92 12.23
CA LYS A 47 -5.15 24.12 11.57
C LYS A 47 -4.45 24.47 10.26
N LEU A 48 -4.06 23.45 9.47
CA LEU A 48 -3.40 23.63 8.19
C LEU A 48 -4.40 23.98 7.08
N ASN A 49 -3.90 24.57 6.00
CA ASN A 49 -4.74 24.92 4.85
C ASN A 49 -5.38 23.64 4.23
N PRO A 50 -6.72 23.56 4.15
CA PRO A 50 -7.40 22.39 3.62
C PRO A 50 -7.02 22.03 2.18
N ALA A 51 -6.74 23.02 1.31
CA ALA A 51 -6.36 22.79 -0.07
C ALA A 51 -5.03 22.00 -0.20
N TRP A 52 -4.19 22.01 0.82
CA TRP A 52 -2.93 21.28 0.79
C TRP A 52 -3.10 19.78 0.88
N ILE A 53 -4.15 19.27 1.56
CA ILE A 53 -4.36 17.83 1.70
C ILE A 53 -4.80 17.20 0.38
N ASP A 54 -5.71 17.85 -0.35
CA ASP A 54 -6.17 17.36 -1.65
C ASP A 54 -5.01 17.33 -2.65
N SER A 55 -4.21 18.39 -2.65
CA SER A 55 -2.99 18.44 -3.44
C SER A 55 -2.01 17.33 -3.06
N LEU A 56 -1.80 17.08 -1.75
CA LEU A 56 -0.92 16.01 -1.26
C LEU A 56 -1.38 14.66 -1.75
N LEU A 57 -2.69 14.38 -1.69
CA LEU A 57 -3.30 13.16 -2.20
C LEU A 57 -3.02 12.98 -3.70
N ILE A 58 -3.27 14.02 -4.51
CA ILE A 58 -3.04 13.97 -5.96
C ILE A 58 -1.56 13.73 -6.26
N TYR A 59 -0.65 14.46 -5.62
CA TYR A 59 0.79 14.31 -5.82
C TYR A 59 1.26 12.90 -5.45
N THR A 60 0.82 12.36 -4.32
CA THR A 60 1.21 11.02 -3.88
C THR A 60 0.63 9.93 -4.78
N MET A 61 -0.64 10.03 -5.20
CA MET A 61 -1.25 9.06 -6.11
C MET A 61 -0.57 9.06 -7.48
N LEU A 62 -0.40 10.22 -8.09
CA LEU A 62 0.27 10.34 -9.39
C LEU A 62 1.73 9.88 -9.30
N GLY A 63 2.46 10.30 -8.26
CA GLY A 63 3.83 9.87 -8.03
C GLY A 63 3.93 8.34 -7.90
N THR A 64 3.03 7.72 -7.14
CA THR A 64 2.99 6.27 -6.97
C THR A 64 2.74 5.56 -8.30
N VAL A 65 1.67 5.93 -9.01
CA VAL A 65 1.24 5.22 -10.22
C VAL A 65 2.26 5.42 -11.35
N ILE A 66 2.65 6.66 -11.62
CA ILE A 66 3.61 6.98 -12.68
C ILE A 66 4.97 6.36 -12.37
N GLY A 67 5.45 6.53 -11.14
CA GLY A 67 6.73 5.99 -10.72
C GLY A 67 6.75 4.46 -10.77
N ALA A 68 5.72 3.78 -10.27
CA ALA A 68 5.63 2.33 -10.31
C ALA A 68 5.57 1.80 -11.75
N ARG A 69 4.83 2.46 -12.63
CA ARG A 69 4.75 2.08 -14.05
C ARG A 69 6.07 2.28 -14.77
N LEU A 70 6.67 3.46 -14.65
CA LEU A 70 7.97 3.75 -15.24
C LEU A 70 9.06 2.82 -14.69
N GLY A 71 9.05 2.56 -13.38
CA GLY A 71 9.97 1.60 -12.78
C GLY A 71 9.83 0.21 -13.38
N HIS A 72 8.60 -0.27 -13.58
CA HIS A 72 8.39 -1.55 -14.25
C HIS A 72 8.88 -1.53 -15.70
N CYS A 73 8.49 -0.55 -16.48
CA CYS A 73 8.84 -0.46 -17.89
C CYS A 73 10.35 -0.38 -18.11
N LEU A 74 11.06 0.40 -17.28
CA LEU A 74 12.49 0.64 -17.47
C LEU A 74 13.39 -0.47 -16.90
N PHE A 75 12.95 -1.17 -15.83
CA PHE A 75 13.78 -2.16 -15.15
C PHE A 75 13.46 -3.61 -15.51
N TYR A 76 12.22 -3.92 -15.95
CA TYR A 76 11.83 -5.32 -16.21
C TYR A 76 11.67 -5.66 -17.68
N ALA A 77 11.31 -4.69 -18.53
CA ALA A 77 11.12 -4.95 -19.96
C ALA A 77 11.44 -3.70 -20.82
N PRO A 78 12.64 -3.10 -20.69
CA PRO A 78 12.98 -1.85 -21.38
C PRO A 78 12.86 -1.95 -22.88
N ASP A 79 13.36 -3.02 -23.48
CA ASP A 79 13.36 -3.19 -24.94
C ASP A 79 11.94 -3.22 -25.51
N TYR A 80 11.02 -3.91 -24.82
CA TYR A 80 9.61 -3.97 -25.23
C TYR A 80 8.95 -2.60 -25.18
N TYR A 81 9.08 -1.89 -24.07
CA TYR A 81 8.40 -0.60 -23.86
C TYR A 81 9.03 0.55 -24.65
N LEU A 82 10.34 0.49 -24.94
CA LEU A 82 10.99 1.45 -25.85
C LEU A 82 10.53 1.25 -27.30
N ALA A 83 10.30 0.00 -27.73
CA ALA A 83 9.73 -0.31 -29.03
C ALA A 83 8.23 0.01 -29.13
N ASN A 84 7.50 0.01 -28.00
CA ASN A 84 6.06 0.21 -27.93
C ASN A 84 5.67 1.25 -26.88
N PRO A 85 5.99 2.54 -27.04
CA PRO A 85 5.84 3.56 -25.98
C PRO A 85 4.41 3.77 -25.52
N LEU A 86 3.39 3.52 -26.35
CA LEU A 86 1.99 3.62 -25.97
C LEU A 86 1.57 2.56 -24.93
N GLU A 87 2.26 1.44 -24.87
CA GLU A 87 2.02 0.39 -23.88
C GLU A 87 2.38 0.85 -22.45
N ILE A 88 3.26 1.85 -22.30
CA ILE A 88 3.59 2.46 -21.01
C ILE A 88 2.34 3.03 -20.32
N LEU A 89 1.41 3.59 -21.09
CA LEU A 89 0.19 4.23 -20.60
C LEU A 89 -0.84 3.22 -20.06
N LYS A 90 -0.75 1.95 -20.42
CA LYS A 90 -1.71 0.91 -20.04
C LYS A 90 -1.47 0.39 -18.60
N VAL A 91 -1.61 1.27 -17.62
CA VAL A 91 -1.42 0.94 -16.18
C VAL A 91 -2.41 -0.12 -15.68
N TRP A 92 -3.54 -0.28 -16.34
CA TRP A 92 -4.60 -1.27 -15.99
C TRP A 92 -4.26 -2.71 -16.37
N GLU A 93 -3.24 -2.93 -17.18
CA GLU A 93 -2.74 -4.27 -17.55
C GLU A 93 -1.77 -4.84 -16.50
N GLY A 94 -1.48 -4.09 -15.45
CA GLY A 94 -0.51 -4.46 -14.42
C GLY A 94 0.89 -3.94 -14.74
N GLY A 95 1.92 -4.62 -14.26
CA GLY A 95 3.31 -4.18 -14.44
C GLY A 95 3.60 -2.89 -13.66
N LEU A 96 3.55 -2.99 -12.34
CA LEU A 96 3.86 -1.91 -11.41
C LEU A 96 5.00 -2.37 -10.48
N ALA A 97 6.06 -1.57 -10.39
CA ALA A 97 7.23 -1.87 -9.58
C ALA A 97 7.26 -0.98 -8.31
N SER A 98 7.33 -1.59 -7.13
CA SER A 98 7.28 -0.87 -5.85
C SER A 98 8.44 0.12 -5.67
N HIS A 99 9.66 -0.24 -6.10
CA HIS A 99 10.82 0.67 -6.05
C HIS A 99 10.61 1.91 -6.92
N GLY A 100 10.00 1.75 -8.11
CA GLY A 100 9.63 2.88 -8.96
C GLY A 100 8.56 3.76 -8.31
N GLY A 101 7.56 3.15 -7.66
CA GLY A 101 6.56 3.88 -6.88
C GLY A 101 7.16 4.69 -5.74
N THR A 102 8.10 4.11 -5.01
CA THR A 102 8.82 4.81 -3.92
C THR A 102 9.56 6.05 -4.45
N LEU A 103 10.31 5.88 -5.55
CA LEU A 103 11.03 7.00 -6.16
C LEU A 103 10.08 8.08 -6.68
N GLY A 104 8.97 7.65 -7.29
CA GLY A 104 7.91 8.56 -7.75
C GLY A 104 7.27 9.38 -6.62
N ILE A 105 7.02 8.76 -5.45
CA ILE A 105 6.53 9.48 -4.27
C ILE A 105 7.55 10.51 -3.80
N ILE A 106 8.83 10.16 -3.71
CA ILE A 106 9.88 11.10 -3.28
C ILE A 106 9.90 12.33 -4.19
N ILE A 107 9.88 12.13 -5.51
CA ILE A 107 9.85 13.21 -6.51
C ILE A 107 8.55 14.03 -6.37
N ALA A 108 7.41 13.38 -6.22
CA ALA A 108 6.13 14.05 -6.07
C ALA A 108 6.09 14.93 -4.80
N ILE A 109 6.60 14.44 -3.67
CA ILE A 109 6.69 15.19 -2.42
C ILE A 109 7.66 16.38 -2.55
N TYR A 110 8.75 16.23 -3.31
CA TYR A 110 9.63 17.35 -3.60
C TYR A 110 8.85 18.48 -4.31
N PHE A 111 8.09 18.17 -5.35
CA PHE A 111 7.30 19.19 -6.06
C PHE A 111 6.16 19.75 -5.22
N TYR A 112 5.48 18.90 -4.44
CA TYR A 112 4.46 19.35 -3.48
C TYR A 112 5.03 20.33 -2.47
N SER A 113 6.19 20.02 -1.88
CA SER A 113 6.89 20.89 -0.93
C SER A 113 7.26 22.25 -1.53
N LYS A 114 7.71 22.26 -2.80
CA LYS A 114 8.15 23.47 -3.47
C LYS A 114 7.00 24.34 -4.00
N ARG A 115 5.91 23.72 -4.46
CA ARG A 115 4.85 24.44 -5.22
C ARG A 115 3.56 24.65 -4.43
N VAL A 116 3.31 23.85 -3.39
CA VAL A 116 2.03 23.88 -2.69
C VAL A 116 2.20 24.26 -1.23
N SER A 117 2.88 23.44 -0.43
CA SER A 117 2.95 23.66 1.01
C SER A 117 4.02 24.65 1.45
N HIS A 118 5.06 24.84 0.64
CA HIS A 118 6.26 25.62 0.99
C HIS A 118 6.91 25.19 2.32
N ARG A 119 6.63 23.94 2.75
CA ARG A 119 7.23 23.28 3.90
C ARG A 119 8.33 22.32 3.45
N SER A 120 9.15 21.85 4.38
CA SER A 120 10.18 20.85 4.06
C SER A 120 9.56 19.53 3.58
N MET A 121 10.31 18.78 2.76
CA MET A 121 9.90 17.44 2.37
C MET A 121 9.70 16.51 3.59
N LEU A 122 10.58 16.62 4.59
CA LEU A 122 10.49 15.82 5.81
C LEU A 122 9.17 16.07 6.54
N TRP A 123 8.73 17.35 6.63
CA TRP A 123 7.43 17.68 7.19
C TRP A 123 6.27 16.95 6.46
N ALA A 124 6.31 16.86 5.15
CA ALA A 124 5.29 16.14 4.39
C ALA A 124 5.38 14.61 4.61
N PHE A 125 6.59 14.06 4.65
CA PHE A 125 6.80 12.64 4.97
C PHE A 125 6.34 12.29 6.38
N ASP A 126 6.57 13.13 7.39
CA ASP A 126 6.07 12.92 8.75
C ASP A 126 4.54 12.77 8.81
N LYS A 127 3.83 13.43 7.90
CA LYS A 127 2.36 13.27 7.79
C LYS A 127 1.97 11.98 7.07
N LEU A 128 2.71 11.61 6.04
CA LEU A 128 2.42 10.43 5.22
C LEU A 128 2.82 9.13 5.91
N VAL A 129 3.90 9.11 6.69
CA VAL A 129 4.35 7.90 7.36
C VAL A 129 3.33 7.33 8.34
N VAL A 130 2.54 8.20 8.98
CA VAL A 130 1.54 7.79 9.97
C VAL A 130 0.51 6.82 9.37
N PRO A 131 -0.23 7.14 8.28
CA PRO A 131 -1.18 6.20 7.70
C PRO A 131 -0.53 5.08 6.90
N THR A 132 0.75 5.21 6.50
CA THR A 132 1.42 4.25 5.60
C THR A 132 1.43 2.84 6.18
N GLY A 133 1.65 2.67 7.48
CA GLY A 133 1.60 1.36 8.12
C GLY A 133 0.25 0.68 7.97
N LEU A 134 -0.86 1.42 8.15
CA LEU A 134 -2.20 0.88 7.94
C LEU A 134 -2.46 0.48 6.48
N VAL A 135 -2.07 1.35 5.54
CA VAL A 135 -2.22 1.05 4.09
C VAL A 135 -1.40 -0.17 3.70
N ALA A 136 -0.16 -0.28 4.19
CA ALA A 136 0.71 -1.42 3.96
C ALA A 136 0.11 -2.72 4.53
N ALA A 137 -0.47 -2.69 5.72
CA ALA A 137 -1.17 -3.84 6.29
C ALA A 137 -2.35 -4.29 5.42
N MET A 138 -3.16 -3.33 4.92
CA MET A 138 -4.29 -3.63 4.01
C MET A 138 -3.81 -4.26 2.69
N ILE A 139 -2.69 -3.79 2.14
CA ILE A 139 -2.07 -4.36 0.95
C ILE A 139 -1.64 -5.82 1.22
N ARG A 140 -1.01 -6.11 2.37
CA ARG A 140 -0.61 -7.48 2.72
C ARG A 140 -1.79 -8.42 2.89
N LEU A 141 -2.89 -7.96 3.46
CA LEU A 141 -4.13 -8.73 3.50
C LEU A 141 -4.69 -8.98 2.09
N GLY A 142 -4.56 -8.02 1.19
CA GLY A 142 -4.88 -8.20 -0.23
C GLY A 142 -4.00 -9.26 -0.91
N ASN A 143 -2.68 -9.28 -0.63
CA ASN A 143 -1.78 -10.32 -1.13
C ASN A 143 -2.17 -11.71 -0.62
N LEU A 144 -2.60 -11.84 0.64
CA LEU A 144 -3.11 -13.09 1.21
C LEU A 144 -4.31 -13.60 0.41
N MET A 145 -5.26 -12.72 0.08
CA MET A 145 -6.43 -13.08 -0.73
C MET A 145 -6.06 -13.47 -2.16
N ASN A 146 -4.99 -12.92 -2.71
CA ASN A 146 -4.46 -13.26 -4.03
C ASN A 146 -3.56 -14.51 -4.04
N HIS A 147 -3.32 -15.18 -2.91
CA HIS A 147 -2.41 -16.33 -2.80
C HIS A 147 -0.97 -16.01 -3.25
N GLU A 148 -0.48 -14.79 -3.02
CA GLU A 148 0.82 -14.33 -3.50
C GLU A 148 1.69 -13.78 -2.37
N ILE A 149 3.02 -13.74 -2.61
CA ILE A 149 4.01 -13.17 -1.69
C ILE A 149 3.98 -13.87 -0.30
N TYR A 150 3.84 -15.20 -0.30
CA TYR A 150 4.04 -16.04 0.89
C TYR A 150 5.52 -16.32 1.12
N GLY A 151 5.86 -16.83 2.31
CA GLY A 151 7.23 -17.08 2.74
C GLY A 151 7.77 -18.44 2.32
N HIS A 152 8.91 -18.80 2.89
CA HIS A 152 9.55 -20.09 2.68
C HIS A 152 8.71 -21.26 3.22
N PRO A 153 8.97 -22.50 2.73
CA PRO A 153 8.38 -23.71 3.28
C PRO A 153 8.59 -23.81 4.79
N THR A 154 7.60 -24.40 5.50
CA THR A 154 7.65 -24.59 6.94
C THR A 154 6.93 -25.86 7.38
N ASP A 155 7.42 -26.49 8.44
CA ASP A 155 6.76 -27.62 9.11
C ASP A 155 5.96 -27.18 10.35
N LEU A 156 5.85 -25.87 10.59
CA LEU A 156 5.11 -25.34 11.73
C LEU A 156 3.60 -25.51 11.56
N PRO A 157 2.83 -25.76 12.64
CA PRO A 157 1.41 -26.08 12.56
C PRO A 157 0.52 -24.98 12.00
N TRP A 158 1.02 -23.76 11.91
CA TRP A 158 0.34 -22.62 11.30
C TRP A 158 0.82 -22.31 9.88
N GLY A 159 1.55 -23.25 9.22
CA GLY A 159 1.89 -23.15 7.80
C GLY A 159 0.63 -23.16 6.93
N PHE A 160 0.61 -22.33 5.90
CA PHE A 160 -0.49 -22.26 4.93
C PHE A 160 -0.13 -22.98 3.64
N ARG A 161 -1.11 -23.65 3.04
CA ARG A 161 -1.05 -24.14 1.66
C ARG A 161 -1.85 -23.21 0.78
N PHE A 162 -1.18 -22.55 -0.16
CA PHE A 162 -1.78 -21.61 -1.11
C PHE A 162 -2.07 -22.31 -2.44
N ILE A 163 -3.00 -21.79 -3.23
CA ILE A 163 -3.28 -22.28 -4.57
C ILE A 163 -2.26 -21.68 -5.54
N GLU A 164 -1.43 -22.51 -6.17
CA GLU A 164 -0.44 -22.10 -7.19
C GLU A 164 -1.07 -21.83 -8.54
N ASN A 165 -1.99 -22.70 -8.96
CA ASN A 165 -2.64 -22.64 -10.26
C ASN A 165 -3.92 -21.77 -10.25
N LEU A 166 -3.90 -20.64 -9.53
CA LEU A 166 -5.08 -19.81 -9.25
C LEU A 166 -5.92 -19.49 -10.50
N HIS A 167 -5.28 -19.12 -11.61
CA HIS A 167 -5.97 -18.83 -12.87
C HIS A 167 -6.67 -20.05 -13.49
N ALA A 168 -6.07 -21.24 -13.38
CA ALA A 168 -6.68 -22.47 -13.88
C ALA A 168 -7.82 -22.93 -12.94
N TRP A 169 -7.60 -22.84 -11.63
CA TRP A 169 -8.62 -23.15 -10.62
C TRP A 169 -9.88 -22.28 -10.81
N LYS A 170 -9.74 -21.00 -11.02
CA LYS A 170 -10.87 -20.11 -11.32
C LYS A 170 -11.61 -20.41 -12.61
N ARG A 171 -11.02 -21.16 -13.53
CA ARG A 171 -11.67 -21.69 -14.74
C ARG A 171 -12.22 -23.10 -14.57
N GLY A 172 -12.26 -23.62 -13.34
CA GLY A 172 -12.83 -24.92 -13.01
C GLY A 172 -11.83 -26.08 -12.94
N ALA A 173 -10.52 -25.82 -13.05
CA ALA A 173 -9.51 -26.85 -12.82
C ALA A 173 -9.39 -27.17 -11.31
N ALA A 174 -8.94 -28.39 -10.99
CA ALA A 174 -8.64 -28.75 -9.60
C ALA A 174 -7.52 -27.87 -9.04
N PRO A 175 -7.59 -27.45 -7.76
CA PRO A 175 -6.56 -26.63 -7.14
C PRO A 175 -5.26 -27.44 -6.95
N VAL A 176 -4.14 -26.83 -7.29
CA VAL A 176 -2.80 -27.32 -6.97
C VAL A 176 -2.26 -26.46 -5.83
N PHE A 177 -1.90 -27.10 -4.73
CA PHE A 177 -1.45 -26.40 -3.53
C PHE A 177 0.07 -26.39 -3.42
N THR A 178 0.60 -25.28 -2.89
CA THR A 178 2.00 -25.19 -2.46
C THR A 178 2.31 -26.21 -1.37
N VAL A 179 3.59 -26.45 -1.16
CA VAL A 179 4.05 -27.00 0.14
C VAL A 179 3.64 -26.03 1.24
N PRO A 180 3.44 -26.50 2.49
CA PRO A 180 3.13 -25.61 3.61
C PRO A 180 4.19 -24.51 3.72
N SER A 181 3.76 -23.27 3.73
CA SER A 181 4.64 -22.10 3.71
C SER A 181 4.23 -21.09 4.77
N HIS A 182 5.18 -20.26 5.21
CA HIS A 182 4.88 -19.20 6.16
C HIS A 182 3.89 -18.18 5.55
N PRO A 183 2.78 -17.83 6.23
CA PRO A 183 1.88 -16.75 5.80
C PRO A 183 2.50 -15.39 6.13
N THR A 184 3.59 -15.04 5.42
CA THR A 184 4.33 -13.79 5.67
C THR A 184 3.47 -12.56 5.49
N GLN A 185 2.42 -12.63 4.68
CA GLN A 185 1.43 -11.56 4.53
C GLN A 185 0.79 -11.20 5.88
N LEU A 186 0.46 -12.20 6.73
CA LEU A 186 -0.09 -11.97 8.06
C LEU A 186 0.95 -11.41 9.03
N TYR A 187 2.19 -11.92 8.97
CA TYR A 187 3.29 -11.42 9.82
C TYR A 187 3.59 -9.97 9.52
N GLU A 188 3.70 -9.63 8.24
CA GLU A 188 3.94 -8.27 7.81
C GLU A 188 2.76 -7.35 8.10
N ALA A 189 1.51 -7.80 7.88
CA ALA A 189 0.33 -7.02 8.23
C ALA A 189 0.30 -6.69 9.72
N ALA A 190 0.58 -7.66 10.59
CA ALA A 190 0.66 -7.44 12.04
C ALA A 190 1.78 -6.44 12.40
N SER A 191 2.97 -6.58 11.82
CA SER A 191 4.10 -5.67 12.03
C SER A 191 3.77 -4.24 11.60
N TYR A 192 3.11 -4.09 10.44
CA TYR A 192 2.69 -2.78 9.93
C TYR A 192 1.60 -2.13 10.80
N LEU A 193 0.65 -2.92 11.35
CA LEU A 193 -0.33 -2.40 12.30
C LEU A 193 0.31 -1.93 13.61
N VAL A 194 1.31 -2.65 14.11
CA VAL A 194 2.10 -2.23 15.28
C VAL A 194 2.84 -0.93 14.96
N THR A 195 3.50 -0.86 13.81
CA THR A 195 4.19 0.36 13.34
C THR A 195 3.21 1.54 13.24
N PHE A 196 2.02 1.31 12.65
CA PHE A 196 0.97 2.33 12.58
C PHE A 196 0.56 2.82 13.98
N ALA A 197 0.33 1.92 14.94
CA ALA A 197 -0.03 2.28 16.30
C ALA A 197 1.07 3.13 16.98
N ILE A 198 2.33 2.76 16.80
CA ILE A 198 3.48 3.51 17.32
C ILE A 198 3.54 4.90 16.66
N CYS A 199 3.42 5.01 15.34
CA CYS A 199 3.45 6.30 14.64
C CYS A 199 2.30 7.22 15.08
N MET A 200 1.09 6.67 15.24
CA MET A 200 -0.07 7.41 15.76
C MET A 200 0.16 7.91 17.18
N TRP A 201 0.74 7.08 18.04
CA TRP A 201 1.08 7.44 19.41
C TRP A 201 2.13 8.54 19.44
N LEU A 202 3.24 8.39 18.71
CA LEU A 202 4.31 9.38 18.61
C LEU A 202 3.78 10.73 18.09
N TYR A 203 2.95 10.70 17.05
CA TYR A 203 2.31 11.91 16.54
C TYR A 203 1.45 12.58 17.60
N SER A 204 0.67 11.80 18.35
CA SER A 204 -0.20 12.34 19.41
C SER A 204 0.57 12.98 20.54
N VAL A 205 1.65 12.34 20.99
CA VAL A 205 2.53 12.83 22.08
C VAL A 205 3.28 14.08 21.63
N SER A 206 3.94 14.05 20.48
CA SER A 206 4.70 15.18 19.94
C SER A 206 3.81 16.43 19.77
N TYR A 207 2.61 16.25 19.22
CA TYR A 207 1.67 17.35 19.08
C TYR A 207 1.24 17.94 20.41
N THR A 208 1.03 17.12 21.44
CA THR A 208 0.63 17.58 22.76
C THR A 208 1.72 18.41 23.45
N HIS A 209 2.98 17.96 23.32
CA HIS A 209 4.13 18.69 23.86
C HIS A 209 4.35 20.03 23.16
N LEU A 210 4.30 20.08 21.84
CA LEU A 210 4.43 21.34 21.08
C LEU A 210 3.37 22.35 21.48
N ARG A 211 2.10 21.90 21.63
CA ARG A 211 1.01 22.79 22.03
C ARG A 211 1.14 23.29 23.48
N ALA A 212 1.66 22.47 24.38
CA ALA A 212 1.94 22.89 25.76
C ALA A 212 3.02 24.00 25.79
N HIS A 213 4.07 23.86 24.98
CA HIS A 213 5.11 24.89 24.86
C HIS A 213 4.57 26.20 24.27
N GLU A 214 3.77 26.14 23.22
CA GLU A 214 3.16 27.35 22.62
C GLU A 214 2.23 28.06 23.62
N THR A 215 1.51 27.35 24.45
CA THR A 215 0.61 27.92 25.47
C THR A 215 1.42 28.60 26.58
N LEU A 216 2.53 28.01 27.01
CA LEU A 216 3.43 28.59 28.02
C LEU A 216 4.19 29.82 27.53
N MET A 217 4.49 29.92 26.25
CA MET A 217 5.16 31.09 25.65
C MET A 217 4.22 32.27 25.36
N ASN A 218 2.90 32.04 25.41
CA ASN A 218 1.87 33.06 25.18
C ASN A 218 1.20 33.54 26.48
N LEU A 219 1.71 33.14 27.65
CA LEU A 219 1.39 33.65 28.99
C LEU A 219 2.47 34.55 29.50
#